data_351d6840c03b1a126860e4e3fe51b4e0
#
_entry.id   351d6840c03b1a126860e4e3fe51b4e0
#
_cell.length_a   1.000
_cell.length_b   1.000
_cell.length_c   1.000
_cell.angle_alpha   90.00
_cell.angle_beta   90.00
_cell.angle_gamma   90.00
#
_symmetry.space_group_name_H-M   'P 1'
#
loop_
_entity.id
_entity.type
_entity.pdbx_description
1 polymer ?
#
loop_
_entity_poly.entity_id
_entity_poly.type
_entity_poly.pdbx_seq_one_letter_code
_entity_poly.pdbx_strand_id
1 'polypeptide(L)'
;METYLRFFGLNEIPENVDRILNFDCDMIIRSSIHDLWSTDLGDNILGMVENPTSNEKIGERLGYPASIFGYYNAGMVLINLDLWRKQNISNLLFQWIESNKEKMRLYEQDAINAILYNKIYKLSIRWNVYPECFSCPKKLVKSYQEELSMFISNPPTIHYVGSIKPWHVECKHPFKREYDKYLAMTPYANQTKKHFFHSKREMYLSNLKIWLKKVLRR
;
A
#
# COMPACT_ATOMS: atom_id res chain seq x y z
N MET A 1 -11.51 -3.73 -11.23
CA MET A 1 -11.95 -2.46 -11.87
C MET A 1 -12.03 -1.34 -10.83
N GLU A 2 -12.50 -1.60 -9.62
CA GLU A 2 -12.72 -0.62 -8.55
C GLU A 2 -11.45 0.12 -8.10
N THR A 3 -10.30 -0.56 -8.05
CA THR A 3 -9.03 0.03 -7.59
C THR A 3 -8.53 1.17 -8.49
N TYR A 4 -8.89 1.17 -9.77
CA TYR A 4 -8.50 2.23 -10.70
C TYR A 4 -9.30 3.52 -10.51
N LEU A 5 -10.52 3.44 -9.99
CA LEU A 5 -11.44 4.58 -9.87
C LEU A 5 -10.85 5.71 -9.03
N ARG A 6 -10.06 5.39 -8.00
CA ARG A 6 -9.46 6.40 -7.12
C ARG A 6 -8.52 7.37 -7.84
N PHE A 7 -7.86 6.95 -8.91
CA PHE A 7 -6.95 7.82 -9.67
C PHE A 7 -7.63 8.49 -10.87
N PHE A 8 -8.63 7.84 -11.45
CA PHE A 8 -9.41 8.48 -12.52
C PHE A 8 -10.35 9.54 -11.97
N GLY A 9 -10.92 9.32 -10.79
CA GLY A 9 -11.77 10.29 -10.10
C GLY A 9 -11.06 11.57 -9.64
N LEU A 10 -9.71 11.63 -9.68
CA LEU A 10 -8.97 12.83 -9.30
C LEU A 10 -9.26 14.04 -10.22
N ASN A 11 -9.66 13.79 -11.46
CA ASN A 11 -10.03 14.85 -12.39
C ASN A 11 -11.36 15.52 -12.04
N GLU A 12 -12.20 14.85 -11.25
CA GLU A 12 -13.51 15.38 -10.79
C GLU A 12 -13.38 16.22 -9.51
N ILE A 13 -12.21 16.25 -8.90
CA ILE A 13 -11.97 17.06 -7.70
C ILE A 13 -11.91 18.55 -8.10
N PRO A 14 -12.58 19.46 -7.35
CA PRO A 14 -12.58 20.90 -7.64
C PRO A 14 -11.17 21.48 -7.86
N GLU A 15 -11.06 22.42 -8.80
CA GLU A 15 -9.75 23.00 -9.20
C GLU A 15 -9.02 23.73 -8.06
N ASN A 16 -9.75 24.25 -7.08
CA ASN A 16 -9.18 24.90 -5.91
C ASN A 16 -8.56 23.95 -4.88
N VAL A 17 -8.61 22.62 -5.11
CA VAL A 17 -7.92 21.61 -4.32
C VAL A 17 -6.61 21.24 -5.02
N ASP A 18 -5.50 21.57 -4.42
CA ASP A 18 -4.15 21.37 -4.95
C ASP A 18 -3.46 20.11 -4.42
N ARG A 19 -4.00 19.51 -3.35
CA ARG A 19 -3.40 18.38 -2.66
C ARG A 19 -4.44 17.40 -2.15
N ILE A 20 -4.11 16.11 -2.19
CA ILE A 20 -4.96 15.03 -1.68
C ILE A 20 -4.10 14.04 -0.89
N LEU A 21 -4.67 13.50 0.18
CA LEU A 21 -4.16 12.35 0.89
C LEU A 21 -5.15 11.20 0.77
N ASN A 22 -4.74 10.15 0.08
CA ASN A 22 -5.55 8.94 -0.14
C ASN A 22 -5.06 7.80 0.75
N PHE A 23 -5.99 7.08 1.38
CA PHE A 23 -5.71 5.88 2.18
C PHE A 23 -6.55 4.70 1.70
N ASP A 24 -5.98 3.49 1.76
CA ASP A 24 -6.76 2.27 1.63
C ASP A 24 -7.70 2.10 2.83
N CYS A 25 -8.88 1.52 2.59
CA CYS A 25 -9.90 1.33 3.63
C CYS A 25 -9.53 0.27 4.69
N ASP A 26 -8.43 -0.46 4.49
CA ASP A 26 -7.87 -1.43 5.43
C ASP A 26 -6.67 -0.87 6.22
N MET A 27 -6.67 0.45 6.44
CA MET A 27 -5.69 1.14 7.27
C MET A 27 -6.30 1.71 8.54
N ILE A 28 -5.51 1.78 9.60
CA ILE A 28 -5.80 2.53 10.84
C ILE A 28 -4.73 3.57 11.06
N ILE A 29 -5.15 4.82 11.27
CA ILE A 29 -4.29 5.96 11.57
C ILE A 29 -4.41 6.25 13.06
N ARG A 30 -3.29 6.22 13.80
CA ARG A 30 -3.25 6.30 15.26
C ARG A 30 -2.52 7.54 15.77
N SER A 31 -2.00 8.35 14.88
CA SER A 31 -1.30 9.61 15.21
C SER A 31 -1.79 10.75 14.31
N SER A 32 -1.44 11.99 14.66
CA SER A 32 -1.69 13.13 13.78
C SER A 32 -1.03 12.91 12.41
N ILE A 33 -1.76 13.27 11.37
CA ILE A 33 -1.28 13.26 9.97
C ILE A 33 -0.73 14.62 9.53
N HIS A 34 -0.60 15.57 10.45
CA HIS A 34 -0.17 16.93 10.14
C HIS A 34 1.18 16.97 9.41
N ASP A 35 2.18 16.24 9.91
CA ASP A 35 3.51 16.20 9.30
C ASP A 35 3.48 15.57 7.90
N LEU A 36 2.62 14.53 7.72
CA LEU A 36 2.42 13.92 6.40
C LEU A 36 1.79 14.92 5.43
N TRP A 37 0.72 15.60 5.87
CA TRP A 37 0.02 16.60 5.06
C TRP A 37 0.91 17.76 4.67
N SER A 38 1.78 18.21 5.59
CA SER A 38 2.69 19.33 5.41
C SER A 38 3.98 18.95 4.66
N THR A 39 4.16 17.68 4.28
CA THR A 39 5.35 17.24 3.55
C THR A 39 5.46 18.00 2.23
N ASP A 40 6.58 18.69 2.01
CA ASP A 40 6.88 19.27 0.71
C ASP A 40 7.34 18.17 -0.25
N LEU A 41 6.58 17.98 -1.32
CA LEU A 41 6.91 17.02 -2.37
C LEU A 41 7.91 17.57 -3.41
N GLY A 42 8.21 18.86 -3.38
CA GLY A 42 9.00 19.53 -4.41
C GLY A 42 8.41 19.28 -5.82
N ASP A 43 9.24 18.84 -6.75
CA ASP A 43 8.84 18.52 -8.13
C ASP A 43 8.22 17.11 -8.28
N ASN A 44 7.95 16.41 -7.17
CA ASN A 44 7.32 15.10 -7.23
C ASN A 44 5.79 15.21 -7.28
N ILE A 45 5.20 14.29 -8.01
CA ILE A 45 3.74 14.19 -8.15
C ILE A 45 3.13 13.46 -6.97
N LEU A 46 3.84 12.46 -6.45
CA LEU A 46 3.36 11.60 -5.37
C LEU A 46 4.35 11.55 -4.20
N GLY A 47 3.83 11.40 -3.00
CA GLY A 47 4.55 10.93 -1.83
C GLY A 47 4.03 9.55 -1.44
N MET A 48 4.93 8.55 -1.37
CA MET A 48 4.56 7.15 -1.10
C MET A 48 5.61 6.46 -0.24
N VAL A 49 5.22 5.34 0.38
CA VAL A 49 6.13 4.49 1.16
C VAL A 49 6.63 3.34 0.29
N GLU A 50 7.94 3.13 0.27
CA GLU A 50 8.57 2.06 -0.51
C GLU A 50 8.17 0.69 0.03
N ASN A 51 7.87 -0.23 -0.88
CA ASN A 51 7.59 -1.62 -0.55
C ASN A 51 8.91 -2.37 -0.29
N PRO A 52 9.06 -3.11 0.83
CA PRO A 52 10.28 -3.82 1.17
C PRO A 52 10.67 -4.93 0.19
N THR A 53 9.77 -5.30 -0.71
CA THR A 53 10.01 -6.30 -1.75
C THR A 53 10.49 -5.70 -3.08
N SER A 54 10.87 -4.41 -3.10
CA SER A 54 11.49 -3.77 -4.26
C SER A 54 12.70 -4.58 -4.73
N ASN A 55 12.73 -4.96 -6.00
CA ASN A 55 13.80 -5.74 -6.60
C ASN A 55 13.86 -5.57 -8.13
N GLU A 56 14.98 -5.99 -8.72
CA GLU A 56 15.21 -5.92 -10.16
C GLU A 56 14.13 -6.61 -11.01
N LYS A 57 13.62 -7.77 -10.56
CA LYS A 57 12.58 -8.52 -11.28
C LYS A 57 11.27 -7.72 -11.44
N ILE A 58 10.97 -6.82 -10.51
CA ILE A 58 9.83 -5.90 -10.64
C ILE A 58 10.15 -4.88 -11.72
N GLY A 59 11.36 -4.32 -11.70
CA GLY A 59 11.81 -3.36 -12.70
C GLY A 59 11.81 -3.94 -14.11
N GLU A 60 12.37 -5.13 -14.31
CA GLU A 60 12.34 -5.85 -15.59
C GLU A 60 10.91 -6.04 -16.11
N ARG A 61 9.98 -6.46 -15.22
CA ARG A 61 8.58 -6.67 -15.58
C ARG A 61 7.86 -5.38 -15.98
N LEU A 62 8.12 -4.30 -15.26
CA LEU A 62 7.43 -3.02 -15.43
C LEU A 62 8.15 -2.05 -16.37
N GLY A 63 9.40 -2.32 -16.71
CA GLY A 63 10.17 -1.54 -17.67
C GLY A 63 10.84 -0.29 -17.10
N TYR A 64 11.17 -0.28 -15.79
CA TYR A 64 11.91 0.82 -15.15
C TYR A 64 12.94 0.30 -14.14
N PRO A 65 14.00 1.05 -13.79
CA PRO A 65 15.06 0.59 -12.88
C PRO A 65 14.64 0.63 -11.41
N ALA A 66 13.81 -0.34 -10.98
CA ALA A 66 13.27 -0.41 -9.63
C ALA A 66 14.32 -0.63 -8.53
N SER A 67 15.52 -1.12 -8.87
CA SER A 67 16.67 -1.21 -7.96
C SER A 67 17.22 0.16 -7.56
N ILE A 68 17.00 1.18 -8.40
CA ILE A 68 17.45 2.56 -8.16
C ILE A 68 16.34 3.39 -7.53
N PHE A 69 15.14 3.32 -8.11
CA PHE A 69 14.02 4.19 -7.73
C PHE A 69 13.07 3.59 -6.69
N GLY A 70 13.20 2.28 -6.41
CA GLY A 70 12.28 1.57 -5.52
C GLY A 70 10.99 1.13 -6.21
N TYR A 71 10.13 0.46 -5.44
CA TYR A 71 8.76 0.11 -5.79
C TYR A 71 7.86 0.48 -4.61
N TYR A 72 6.85 1.29 -4.82
CA TYR A 72 6.08 1.94 -3.77
C TYR A 72 4.71 1.32 -3.61
N ASN A 73 4.24 1.24 -2.34
CA ASN A 73 2.92 0.73 -2.01
C ASN A 73 1.87 1.85 -2.17
N ALA A 74 0.77 1.54 -2.85
CA ALA A 74 -0.29 2.51 -3.15
C ALA A 74 -1.37 2.63 -2.05
N GLY A 75 -1.20 1.98 -0.90
CA GLY A 75 -2.19 2.02 0.18
C GLY A 75 -2.29 3.38 0.89
N MET A 76 -1.20 4.15 0.87
CA MET A 76 -1.18 5.54 1.32
C MET A 76 -0.42 6.38 0.30
N VAL A 77 -1.08 7.41 -0.23
CA VAL A 77 -0.54 8.27 -1.28
C VAL A 77 -0.87 9.73 -0.99
N LEU A 78 0.17 10.54 -0.84
CA LEU A 78 0.05 12.00 -0.85
C LEU A 78 0.22 12.46 -2.30
N ILE A 79 -0.71 13.26 -2.81
CA ILE A 79 -0.80 13.63 -4.23
C ILE A 79 -0.69 15.14 -4.37
N ASN A 80 0.26 15.60 -5.18
CA ASN A 80 0.27 16.95 -5.73
C ASN A 80 -0.70 17.00 -6.92
N LEU A 81 -1.92 17.48 -6.66
CA LEU A 81 -3.01 17.42 -7.64
C LEU A 81 -2.81 18.43 -8.79
N ASP A 82 -2.12 19.53 -8.54
CA ASP A 82 -1.77 20.49 -9.57
C ASP A 82 -0.82 19.87 -10.62
N LEU A 83 0.25 19.22 -10.16
CA LEU A 83 1.17 18.53 -11.06
C LEU A 83 0.50 17.33 -11.73
N TRP A 84 -0.38 16.61 -11.03
CA TRP A 84 -1.16 15.51 -11.56
C TRP A 84 -2.01 15.93 -12.77
N ARG A 85 -2.76 17.02 -12.61
CA ARG A 85 -3.60 17.60 -13.66
C ARG A 85 -2.77 18.17 -14.81
N LYS A 86 -1.78 19.02 -14.47
CA LYS A 86 -0.90 19.68 -15.45
C LYS A 86 -0.20 18.71 -16.38
N GLN A 87 0.16 17.53 -15.87
CA GLN A 87 0.85 16.49 -16.62
C GLN A 87 -0.11 15.42 -17.16
N ASN A 88 -1.43 15.58 -16.96
CA ASN A 88 -2.47 14.66 -17.43
C ASN A 88 -2.22 13.19 -17.01
N ILE A 89 -1.85 12.98 -15.75
CA ILE A 89 -1.41 11.68 -15.25
C ILE A 89 -2.49 10.61 -15.35
N SER A 90 -3.77 10.95 -15.10
CA SER A 90 -4.88 10.01 -15.25
C SER A 90 -4.90 9.37 -16.63
N ASN A 91 -4.69 10.17 -17.69
CA ASN A 91 -4.69 9.66 -19.07
C ASN A 91 -3.44 8.80 -19.35
N LEU A 92 -2.26 9.21 -18.87
CA LEU A 92 -1.04 8.41 -18.98
C LEU A 92 -1.18 7.04 -18.31
N LEU A 93 -1.78 7.00 -17.11
CA LEU A 93 -2.09 5.76 -16.39
C LEU A 93 -3.04 4.87 -17.21
N PHE A 94 -4.12 5.45 -17.74
CA PHE A 94 -5.09 4.71 -18.56
C PHE A 94 -4.41 4.08 -19.78
N GLN A 95 -3.64 4.85 -20.54
CA GLN A 95 -2.94 4.37 -21.75
C GLN A 95 -1.95 3.25 -21.39
N TRP A 96 -1.19 3.42 -20.29
CA TRP A 96 -0.24 2.41 -19.87
C TRP A 96 -0.94 1.12 -19.44
N ILE A 97 -2.02 1.21 -18.65
CA ILE A 97 -2.82 0.06 -18.22
C ILE A 97 -3.36 -0.71 -19.42
N GLU A 98 -3.96 -0.02 -20.38
CA GLU A 98 -4.51 -0.65 -21.59
C GLU A 98 -3.43 -1.40 -22.39
N SER A 99 -2.21 -0.85 -22.48
CA SER A 99 -1.11 -1.39 -23.26
C SER A 99 -0.27 -2.44 -22.53
N ASN A 100 -0.44 -2.64 -21.19
CA ASN A 100 0.43 -3.49 -20.40
C ASN A 100 -0.34 -4.41 -19.42
N LYS A 101 -1.56 -4.80 -19.77
CA LYS A 101 -2.42 -5.66 -18.94
C LYS A 101 -1.71 -6.95 -18.49
N GLU A 102 -0.93 -7.56 -19.36
CA GLU A 102 -0.19 -8.79 -19.13
C GLU A 102 0.96 -8.65 -18.13
N LYS A 103 1.49 -7.43 -17.95
CA LYS A 103 2.55 -7.12 -17.00
C LYS A 103 2.02 -6.87 -15.58
N MET A 104 0.73 -6.57 -15.45
CA MET A 104 0.13 -6.15 -14.18
C MET A 104 -0.10 -7.33 -13.24
N ARG A 105 0.29 -7.16 -11.98
CA ARG A 105 0.05 -8.09 -10.85
C ARG A 105 -0.61 -7.43 -9.67
N LEU A 106 -0.34 -6.16 -9.44
CA LEU A 106 -0.84 -5.35 -8.34
C LEU A 106 -1.61 -4.12 -8.86
N TYR A 107 -2.38 -4.34 -9.93
CA TYR A 107 -3.33 -3.36 -10.48
C TYR A 107 -2.71 -1.96 -10.68
N GLU A 108 -3.38 -0.92 -10.21
CA GLU A 108 -2.95 0.47 -10.32
C GLU A 108 -1.60 0.76 -9.66
N GLN A 109 -1.21 0.00 -8.64
CA GLN A 109 0.10 0.16 -8.01
C GLN A 109 1.23 -0.09 -9.00
N ASP A 110 1.10 -1.12 -9.85
CA ASP A 110 2.09 -1.41 -10.91
C ASP A 110 2.17 -0.25 -11.92
N ALA A 111 1.03 0.28 -12.36
CA ALA A 111 0.96 1.36 -13.33
C ALA A 111 1.59 2.66 -12.79
N ILE A 112 1.28 3.04 -11.55
CA ILE A 112 1.86 4.21 -10.89
C ILE A 112 3.38 4.10 -10.83
N ASN A 113 3.87 2.97 -10.36
CA ASN A 113 5.31 2.75 -10.24
C ASN A 113 6.00 2.74 -11.61
N ALA A 114 5.37 2.16 -12.64
CA ALA A 114 5.94 2.11 -13.98
C ALA A 114 6.06 3.48 -14.64
N ILE A 115 5.10 4.38 -14.39
CA ILE A 115 5.04 5.69 -15.07
C ILE A 115 5.71 6.78 -14.25
N LEU A 116 5.54 6.75 -12.92
CA LEU A 116 5.94 7.83 -12.02
C LEU A 116 7.16 7.49 -11.17
N TYR A 117 7.90 6.40 -11.44
CA TYR A 117 9.02 5.94 -10.61
C TYR A 117 10.02 7.04 -10.23
N ASN A 118 10.26 8.03 -11.10
CA ASN A 118 11.16 9.16 -10.89
C ASN A 118 10.44 10.45 -10.43
N LYS A 119 9.16 10.35 -10.10
CA LYS A 119 8.29 11.44 -9.61
C LYS A 119 7.59 11.08 -8.30
N ILE A 120 8.17 10.13 -7.55
CA ILE A 120 7.69 9.70 -6.23
C ILE A 120 8.68 10.17 -5.17
N TYR A 121 8.18 10.99 -4.24
CA TYR A 121 8.88 11.32 -3.00
C TYR A 121 8.77 10.16 -2.03
N LYS A 122 9.91 9.66 -1.54
CA LYS A 122 9.94 8.57 -0.57
C LYS A 122 9.58 9.06 0.82
N LEU A 123 8.41 8.63 1.29
CA LEU A 123 7.93 8.95 2.62
C LEU A 123 8.49 8.00 3.69
N SER A 124 8.45 8.44 4.94
CA SER A 124 8.74 7.65 6.13
C SER A 124 7.83 6.42 6.21
N ILE A 125 8.40 5.27 6.62
CA ILE A 125 7.63 4.01 6.79
C ILE A 125 6.53 4.12 7.85
N ARG A 126 6.60 5.11 8.74
CA ARG A 126 5.58 5.36 9.77
C ARG A 126 4.19 5.60 9.18
N TRP A 127 4.11 6.03 7.92
CA TRP A 127 2.86 6.36 7.24
C TRP A 127 2.19 5.19 6.53
N ASN A 128 2.89 4.03 6.47
CA ASN A 128 2.32 2.83 5.85
C ASN A 128 3.00 1.58 6.42
N VAL A 129 2.71 1.25 7.70
CA VAL A 129 3.32 0.11 8.39
C VAL A 129 2.52 -1.15 8.09
N TYR A 130 3.06 -2.02 7.23
CA TYR A 130 2.39 -3.24 6.74
C TYR A 130 2.98 -4.52 7.35
N PRO A 131 2.35 -5.70 7.13
CA PRO A 131 2.70 -6.96 7.82
C PRO A 131 4.16 -7.38 7.70
N GLU A 132 4.84 -7.06 6.59
CA GLU A 132 6.26 -7.38 6.40
C GLU A 132 7.18 -6.66 7.39
N CYS A 133 6.77 -5.48 7.87
CA CYS A 133 7.49 -4.75 8.93
C CYS A 133 7.62 -5.58 10.21
N PHE A 134 6.66 -6.44 10.49
CA PHE A 134 6.62 -7.30 11.68
C PHE A 134 7.19 -8.69 11.43
N SER A 135 6.93 -9.26 10.25
CA SER A 135 7.30 -10.65 9.92
C SER A 135 8.70 -10.79 9.36
N CYS A 136 9.21 -9.79 8.65
CA CYS A 136 10.49 -9.82 7.95
C CYS A 136 11.23 -8.46 8.00
N PRO A 137 11.45 -7.84 9.19
CA PRO A 137 12.00 -6.49 9.26
C PRO A 137 13.39 -6.36 8.62
N LYS A 138 14.19 -7.44 8.61
CA LYS A 138 15.51 -7.49 7.96
C LYS A 138 15.48 -7.36 6.43
N LYS A 139 14.30 -7.52 5.80
CA LYS A 139 14.13 -7.33 4.35
C LYS A 139 13.83 -5.88 3.96
N LEU A 140 13.54 -5.03 4.94
CA LEU A 140 13.36 -3.60 4.69
C LEU A 140 14.69 -2.96 4.32
N VAL A 141 14.65 -1.86 3.59
CA VAL A 141 15.82 -1.00 3.38
C VAL A 141 16.34 -0.50 4.72
N LYS A 142 17.66 -0.30 4.82
CA LYS A 142 18.32 0.00 6.12
C LYS A 142 17.71 1.20 6.83
N SER A 143 17.43 2.29 6.11
CA SER A 143 16.78 3.48 6.68
C SER A 143 15.43 3.19 7.31
N TYR A 144 14.63 2.30 6.72
CA TYR A 144 13.35 1.88 7.28
C TYR A 144 13.51 0.96 8.49
N GLN A 145 14.56 0.12 8.55
CA GLN A 145 14.84 -0.71 9.72
C GLN A 145 15.14 0.16 10.95
N GLU A 146 15.98 1.18 10.76
CA GLU A 146 16.35 2.13 11.81
C GLU A 146 15.12 2.91 12.30
N GLU A 147 14.36 3.46 11.38
CA GLU A 147 13.14 4.22 11.68
C GLU A 147 12.07 3.35 12.35
N LEU A 148 11.82 2.14 11.85
CA LEU A 148 10.83 1.21 12.38
C LEU A 148 11.13 0.81 13.82
N SER A 149 12.42 0.69 14.20
CA SER A 149 12.82 0.32 15.56
C SER A 149 12.29 1.28 16.63
N MET A 150 12.02 2.55 16.26
CA MET A 150 11.53 3.58 17.18
C MET A 150 10.03 3.42 17.52
N PHE A 151 9.24 2.79 16.65
CA PHE A 151 7.78 2.74 16.82
C PHE A 151 7.12 1.39 16.52
N ILE A 152 7.88 0.32 16.26
CA ILE A 152 7.33 -1.00 15.88
C ILE A 152 6.36 -1.57 16.93
N SER A 153 6.57 -1.29 18.21
CA SER A 153 5.68 -1.71 19.30
C SER A 153 4.38 -0.90 19.38
N ASN A 154 4.39 0.31 18.82
CA ASN A 154 3.25 1.23 18.81
C ASN A 154 3.20 2.04 17.50
N PRO A 155 2.95 1.39 16.34
CA PRO A 155 3.04 2.03 15.04
C PRO A 155 2.02 3.16 14.87
N PRO A 156 2.41 4.30 14.28
CA PRO A 156 1.52 5.44 14.02
C PRO A 156 0.41 5.13 13.02
N THR A 157 0.70 4.23 12.08
CA THR A 157 -0.27 3.70 11.12
C THR A 157 -0.17 2.19 11.08
N ILE A 158 -1.28 1.53 10.76
CA ILE A 158 -1.34 0.08 10.57
C ILE A 158 -2.05 -0.17 9.25
N HIS A 159 -1.39 -0.87 8.33
CA HIS A 159 -1.99 -1.27 7.05
C HIS A 159 -2.13 -2.79 7.00
N TYR A 160 -3.36 -3.28 6.93
CA TYR A 160 -3.68 -4.71 6.90
C TYR A 160 -3.60 -5.28 5.48
N VAL A 161 -2.43 -5.11 4.83
CA VAL A 161 -2.17 -5.61 3.47
C VAL A 161 -2.41 -7.11 3.37
N GLY A 162 -2.91 -7.55 2.22
CA GLY A 162 -3.18 -8.96 1.92
C GLY A 162 -4.68 -9.29 1.94
N SER A 163 -5.02 -10.53 1.57
CA SER A 163 -6.42 -10.95 1.42
C SER A 163 -7.10 -11.23 2.76
N ILE A 164 -6.38 -11.71 3.78
CA ILE A 164 -6.94 -11.96 5.10
C ILE A 164 -6.89 -10.68 5.93
N LYS A 165 -8.04 -10.04 6.09
CA LYS A 165 -8.23 -8.74 6.73
C LYS A 165 -8.55 -8.88 8.23
N PRO A 166 -8.44 -7.81 9.04
CA PRO A 166 -8.69 -7.85 10.49
C PRO A 166 -10.13 -8.25 10.86
N TRP A 167 -11.09 -8.05 9.95
CA TRP A 167 -12.48 -8.51 10.09
C TRP A 167 -12.69 -9.99 9.78
N HIS A 168 -11.64 -10.74 9.39
CA HIS A 168 -11.70 -12.19 9.24
C HIS A 168 -11.26 -12.91 10.52
N VAL A 169 -11.88 -14.05 10.78
CA VAL A 169 -11.55 -14.91 11.95
C VAL A 169 -10.09 -15.33 11.91
N GLU A 170 -9.58 -15.67 10.73
CA GLU A 170 -8.23 -16.20 10.48
C GLU A 170 -7.12 -15.15 10.51
N CYS A 171 -7.45 -13.88 10.71
CA CYS A 171 -6.45 -12.81 10.76
C CYS A 171 -5.44 -13.04 11.89
N LYS A 172 -4.17 -13.07 11.53
CA LYS A 172 -3.02 -13.24 12.44
C LYS A 172 -2.17 -11.97 12.56
N HIS A 173 -2.68 -10.82 12.10
CA HIS A 173 -1.94 -9.57 12.20
C HIS A 173 -1.67 -9.20 13.66
N PRO A 174 -0.44 -8.81 14.06
CA PRO A 174 -0.10 -8.52 15.46
C PRO A 174 -0.98 -7.43 16.08
N PHE A 175 -1.42 -6.45 15.28
CA PHE A 175 -2.31 -5.37 15.70
C PHE A 175 -3.79 -5.60 15.33
N LYS A 176 -4.25 -6.86 15.21
CA LYS A 176 -5.67 -7.17 14.98
C LYS A 176 -6.59 -6.52 16.01
N ARG A 177 -6.15 -6.48 17.29
CA ARG A 177 -6.93 -5.89 18.38
C ARG A 177 -7.17 -4.38 18.23
N GLU A 178 -6.28 -3.67 17.54
CA GLU A 178 -6.51 -2.24 17.25
C GLU A 178 -7.72 -2.07 16.33
N TYR A 179 -7.87 -2.93 15.30
CA TYR A 179 -9.07 -2.92 14.48
C TYR A 179 -10.33 -3.15 15.31
N ASP A 180 -10.33 -4.14 16.23
CA ASP A 180 -11.48 -4.45 17.08
C ASP A 180 -11.84 -3.27 18.00
N LYS A 181 -10.84 -2.56 18.51
CA LYS A 181 -11.02 -1.35 19.34
C LYS A 181 -11.73 -0.24 18.56
N TYR A 182 -11.28 0.06 17.33
CA TYR A 182 -11.92 1.10 16.51
C TYR A 182 -13.28 0.66 16.00
N LEU A 183 -13.46 -0.61 15.64
CA LEU A 183 -14.76 -1.17 15.26
C LEU A 183 -15.80 -0.97 16.38
N ALA A 184 -15.41 -1.19 17.64
CA ALA A 184 -16.29 -1.00 18.80
C ALA A 184 -16.79 0.45 18.98
N MET A 185 -16.12 1.44 18.35
CA MET A 185 -16.51 2.85 18.38
C MET A 185 -17.46 3.23 17.22
N THR A 186 -17.86 2.27 16.38
CA THR A 186 -18.72 2.49 15.22
C THR A 186 -20.10 1.87 15.42
N PRO A 187 -21.11 2.24 14.60
CA PRO A 187 -22.41 1.56 14.60
C PRO A 187 -22.33 0.05 14.26
N TYR A 188 -21.18 -0.42 13.81
CA TYR A 188 -20.95 -1.81 13.39
C TYR A 188 -20.27 -2.66 14.47
N ALA A 189 -20.18 -2.19 15.72
CA ALA A 189 -19.52 -2.86 16.86
C ALA A 189 -19.94 -4.33 17.06
N ASN A 190 -21.21 -4.64 16.78
CA ASN A 190 -21.80 -5.97 16.97
C ASN A 190 -21.70 -6.87 15.73
N GLN A 191 -20.98 -6.45 14.67
CA GLN A 191 -20.81 -7.31 13.50
C GLN A 191 -19.97 -8.55 13.84
N THR A 192 -20.51 -9.73 13.49
CA THR A 192 -19.77 -10.98 13.60
C THR A 192 -18.68 -11.05 12.54
N LYS A 193 -17.48 -11.47 12.96
CA LYS A 193 -16.37 -11.71 12.02
C LYS A 193 -16.72 -12.82 11.05
N LYS A 194 -16.39 -12.62 9.79
CA LYS A 194 -16.60 -13.60 8.73
C LYS A 194 -15.39 -14.53 8.62
N HIS A 195 -15.61 -15.76 8.21
CA HIS A 195 -14.53 -16.62 7.79
C HIS A 195 -14.03 -16.21 6.39
N PHE A 196 -12.72 -16.15 6.22
CA PHE A 196 -12.11 -15.94 4.90
C PHE A 196 -12.18 -17.23 4.06
N PHE A 197 -11.93 -18.38 4.70
CA PHE A 197 -12.02 -19.67 4.04
C PHE A 197 -13.43 -20.28 4.23
N HIS A 198 -14.01 -20.78 3.13
CA HIS A 198 -15.32 -21.41 3.17
C HIS A 198 -15.29 -22.83 3.76
N SER A 199 -14.10 -23.46 3.88
CA SER A 199 -13.93 -24.78 4.49
C SER A 199 -12.55 -24.94 5.14
N LYS A 200 -12.45 -25.87 6.12
CA LYS A 200 -11.16 -26.28 6.73
C LYS A 200 -10.21 -26.84 5.69
N ARG A 201 -10.72 -27.55 4.66
CA ARG A 201 -9.92 -28.09 3.55
C ARG A 201 -9.27 -26.98 2.73
N GLU A 202 -10.01 -25.93 2.40
CA GLU A 202 -9.49 -24.76 1.67
C GLU A 202 -8.38 -24.07 2.46
N MET A 203 -8.58 -23.85 3.76
CA MET A 203 -7.59 -23.31 4.66
C MET A 203 -6.31 -24.16 4.69
N TYR A 204 -6.45 -25.49 4.81
CA TYR A 204 -5.32 -26.41 4.82
C TYR A 204 -4.54 -26.36 3.51
N LEU A 205 -5.22 -26.40 2.36
CA LEU A 205 -4.60 -26.34 1.03
C LEU A 205 -3.89 -25.01 0.81
N SER A 206 -4.46 -23.92 1.28
CA SER A 206 -3.82 -22.59 1.22
C SER A 206 -2.53 -22.55 2.04
N ASN A 207 -2.57 -23.04 3.27
CA ASN A 207 -1.39 -23.10 4.14
C ASN A 207 -0.29 -24.01 3.55
N LEU A 208 -0.67 -25.15 2.94
CA LEU A 208 0.26 -26.05 2.26
C LEU A 208 0.93 -25.38 1.06
N LYS A 209 0.17 -24.64 0.25
CA LYS A 209 0.72 -23.86 -0.88
C LYS A 209 1.72 -22.80 -0.41
N ILE A 210 1.44 -22.12 0.69
CA ILE A 210 2.35 -21.12 1.28
C ILE A 210 3.64 -21.81 1.77
N TRP A 211 3.52 -22.95 2.44
CA TRP A 211 4.65 -23.73 2.92
C TRP A 211 5.53 -24.24 1.77
N LEU A 212 4.93 -24.83 0.74
CA LEU A 212 5.66 -25.29 -0.46
C LEU A 212 6.43 -24.14 -1.14
N LYS A 213 5.81 -22.96 -1.28
CA LYS A 213 6.49 -21.79 -1.84
C LYS A 213 7.69 -21.34 -0.99
N LYS A 214 7.64 -21.51 0.33
CA LYS A 214 8.78 -21.19 1.22
C LYS A 214 9.90 -22.22 1.11
N VAL A 215 9.56 -23.49 0.93
CA VAL A 215 10.54 -24.59 0.80
C VAL A 215 11.25 -24.55 -0.56
N LEU A 216 10.49 -24.33 -1.64
CA LEU A 216 11.01 -24.29 -3.02
C LEU A 216 11.77 -22.99 -3.37
N ARG A 217 11.74 -21.98 -2.49
CA ARG A 217 12.50 -20.72 -2.64
C ARG A 217 13.80 -20.68 -1.81
N ARG A 218 14.13 -21.77 -1.14
CA ARG A 218 15.44 -22.02 -0.51
C ARG A 218 16.35 -22.73 -1.48
#